data_99bcae72d91e556681cacd95f222f0c9
#
_entry.id   99bcae72d91e556681cacd95f222f0c9
#
_cell.length_a   1.000
_cell.length_b   1.000
_cell.length_c   1.000
_cell.angle_alpha   90.00
_cell.angle_beta   90.00
_cell.angle_gamma   90.00
#
_symmetry.space_group_name_H-M   'P 1'
#
loop_
_entity.id
_entity.type
_entity.pdbx_description
1 polymer ?
#
loop_
_entity_poly.entity_id
_entity_poly.type
_entity_poly.pdbx_seq_one_letter_code
_entity_poly.pdbx_strand_id
1 'polypeptide(L)'
;YVRLAARKYLEHIALRKFRYNELNRQFLRNYFLPRLAALSTSKTSITERCNLVDEILNSPDLSFSRVNDDIVNTKANLNFDVFTDICLVCSVPIQTFVEKATFIDVILLKRRNSIAHGEETFISIEDIDELTTETITMMRIFGDALENHVHLKDYKVA
;
A
#
# COMPACT_ATOMS: atom_id res chain seq x y z
N TYR A 1 11.81 -1.51 1.47
CA TYR A 1 11.69 -0.74 0.21
C TYR A 1 10.22 -0.39 -0.09
N VAL A 2 9.33 -1.39 -0.29
CA VAL A 2 7.92 -1.19 -0.71
C VAL A 2 7.20 -0.15 0.14
N ARG A 3 7.24 -0.32 1.48
CA ARG A 3 6.64 0.64 2.42
C ARG A 3 7.19 2.06 2.24
N LEU A 4 8.52 2.19 2.12
CA LEU A 4 9.16 3.50 1.98
C LEU A 4 8.80 4.16 0.65
N ALA A 5 8.85 3.41 -0.45
CA ALA A 5 8.50 3.91 -1.79
C ALA A 5 7.03 4.36 -1.84
N ALA A 6 6.10 3.53 -1.38
CA ALA A 6 4.67 3.87 -1.30
C ALA A 6 4.42 5.11 -0.44
N ARG A 7 5.07 5.20 0.74
CA ARG A 7 4.95 6.38 1.61
C ARG A 7 5.46 7.65 0.90
N LYS A 8 6.63 7.59 0.26
CA LYS A 8 7.21 8.74 -0.47
C LYS A 8 6.33 9.18 -1.62
N TYR A 9 5.73 8.24 -2.34
CA TYR A 9 4.75 8.54 -3.37
C TYR A 9 3.54 9.30 -2.79
N LEU A 10 2.93 8.81 -1.72
CA LEU A 10 1.78 9.46 -1.08
C LEU A 10 2.14 10.84 -0.51
N GLU A 11 3.30 10.97 0.13
CA GLU A 11 3.83 12.25 0.64
C GLU A 11 4.01 13.26 -0.50
N HIS A 12 4.54 12.83 -1.64
CA HIS A 12 4.70 13.68 -2.83
C HIS A 12 3.37 14.27 -3.31
N ILE A 13 2.30 13.45 -3.32
CA ILE A 13 0.97 13.93 -3.73
C ILE A 13 0.38 14.84 -2.65
N ALA A 14 0.53 14.49 -1.36
CA ALA A 14 0.03 15.28 -0.22
C ALA A 14 0.62 16.70 -0.17
N LEU A 15 1.90 16.86 -0.53
CA LEU A 15 2.55 18.17 -0.63
C LEU A 15 1.87 19.12 -1.62
N ARG A 16 1.17 18.60 -2.61
CA ARG A 16 0.45 19.38 -3.63
C ARG A 16 -0.90 19.89 -3.15
N LYS A 17 -1.42 19.37 -2.04
CA LYS A 17 -2.66 19.78 -1.38
C LYS A 17 -3.89 19.80 -2.30
N PHE A 18 -3.97 18.84 -3.23
CA PHE A 18 -5.15 18.68 -4.07
C PHE A 18 -6.40 18.40 -3.23
N ARG A 19 -7.56 18.84 -3.68
CA ARG A 19 -8.84 18.44 -3.10
C ARG A 19 -9.12 16.97 -3.45
N TYR A 20 -9.88 16.26 -2.61
CA TYR A 20 -10.19 14.86 -2.86
C TYR A 20 -11.04 14.65 -4.14
N ASN A 21 -11.82 15.65 -4.58
CA ASN A 21 -12.54 15.60 -5.85
C ASN A 21 -11.64 15.71 -7.10
N GLU A 22 -10.39 16.18 -6.94
CA GLU A 22 -9.39 16.23 -8.01
C GLU A 22 -8.53 14.95 -8.08
N LEU A 23 -8.63 14.09 -7.07
CA LEU A 23 -7.82 12.88 -6.93
C LEU A 23 -8.64 11.62 -7.21
N ASN A 24 -7.95 10.56 -7.63
CA ASN A 24 -8.55 9.23 -7.69
C ASN A 24 -9.27 8.91 -6.37
N ARG A 25 -10.47 8.32 -6.47
CA ARG A 25 -11.33 8.02 -5.31
C ARG A 25 -10.64 7.19 -4.23
N GLN A 26 -9.57 6.48 -4.57
CA GLN A 26 -8.81 5.70 -3.60
C GLN A 26 -8.18 6.58 -2.52
N PHE A 27 -7.73 7.80 -2.84
CA PHE A 27 -7.20 8.74 -1.85
C PHE A 27 -8.25 9.13 -0.80
N LEU A 28 -9.49 9.34 -1.22
CA LEU A 28 -10.60 9.60 -0.31
C LEU A 28 -10.93 8.36 0.55
N ARG A 29 -10.94 7.17 -0.06
CA ARG A 29 -11.13 5.92 0.69
C ARG A 29 -10.04 5.74 1.76
N ASN A 30 -8.79 6.00 1.41
CA ASN A 30 -7.65 5.94 2.32
C ASN A 30 -7.81 6.87 3.53
N TYR A 31 -8.43 8.03 3.34
CA TYR A 31 -8.72 8.97 4.43
C TYR A 31 -9.76 8.42 5.41
N PHE A 32 -10.78 7.72 4.92
CA PHE A 32 -11.86 7.21 5.76
C PHE A 32 -11.61 5.81 6.34
N LEU A 33 -10.79 4.96 5.72
CA LEU A 33 -10.56 3.58 6.17
C LEU A 33 -10.17 3.47 7.66
N PRO A 34 -9.21 4.24 8.21
CA PRO A 34 -8.86 4.18 9.62
C PRO A 34 -10.01 4.61 10.54
N ARG A 35 -10.81 5.58 10.11
CA ARG A 35 -11.96 6.09 10.86
C ARG A 35 -13.12 5.09 10.88
N LEU A 36 -13.37 4.43 9.74
CA LEU A 36 -14.36 3.35 9.65
C LEU A 36 -13.93 2.17 10.54
N ALA A 37 -12.65 1.82 10.56
CA ALA A 37 -12.13 0.80 11.45
C ALA A 37 -12.31 1.16 12.93
N ALA A 38 -12.08 2.43 13.31
CA ALA A 38 -12.30 2.91 14.66
C ALA A 38 -13.79 2.83 15.10
N LEU A 39 -14.74 3.01 14.17
CA LEU A 39 -16.17 2.90 14.45
C LEU A 39 -16.64 1.45 14.72
N SER A 40 -15.86 0.45 14.29
CA SER A 40 -16.18 -0.96 14.56
C SER A 40 -15.91 -1.35 16.02
N THR A 41 -15.24 -0.50 16.78
CA THR A 41 -15.02 -0.71 18.20
C THR A 41 -16.28 -0.40 19.00
N SER A 42 -16.60 -1.20 20.01
CA SER A 42 -17.88 -1.19 20.76
C SER A 42 -18.18 0.08 21.57
N LYS A 43 -17.27 1.05 21.58
CA LYS A 43 -17.35 2.28 22.40
C LYS A 43 -17.81 3.52 21.64
N THR A 44 -18.09 3.40 20.34
CA THR A 44 -18.43 4.57 19.51
C THR A 44 -19.90 4.94 19.68
N SER A 45 -20.18 6.21 20.02
CA SER A 45 -21.53 6.74 20.18
C SER A 45 -22.25 6.90 18.83
N ILE A 46 -23.58 6.97 18.85
CA ILE A 46 -24.38 7.25 17.66
C ILE A 46 -23.99 8.62 17.06
N THR A 47 -23.73 9.61 17.91
CA THR A 47 -23.30 10.95 17.48
C THR A 47 -22.00 10.91 16.67
N GLU A 48 -20.99 10.14 17.12
CA GLU A 48 -19.73 10.00 16.37
C GLU A 48 -19.93 9.33 15.01
N ARG A 49 -20.84 8.35 14.94
CA ARG A 49 -21.20 7.69 13.67
C ARG A 49 -21.91 8.66 12.72
N CYS A 50 -22.85 9.47 13.22
CA CYS A 50 -23.52 10.51 12.42
C CYS A 50 -22.52 11.56 11.93
N ASN A 51 -21.63 12.04 12.79
CA ASN A 51 -20.60 13.00 12.42
C ASN A 51 -19.67 12.45 11.30
N LEU A 52 -19.33 11.15 11.34
CA LEU A 52 -18.53 10.56 10.28
C LEU A 52 -19.31 10.49 8.95
N VAL A 53 -20.61 10.17 8.99
CA VAL A 53 -21.46 10.17 7.79
C VAL A 53 -21.51 11.58 7.18
N ASP A 54 -21.72 12.61 8.01
CA ASP A 54 -21.75 14.01 7.58
C ASP A 54 -20.39 14.42 6.98
N GLU A 55 -19.29 13.97 7.57
CA GLU A 55 -17.95 14.21 7.04
C GLU A 55 -17.73 13.52 5.68
N ILE A 56 -18.21 12.29 5.52
CA ILE A 56 -18.14 11.57 4.24
C ILE A 56 -18.91 12.33 3.16
N LEU A 57 -20.10 12.83 3.47
CA LEU A 57 -20.94 13.56 2.53
C LEU A 57 -20.32 14.91 2.11
N ASN A 58 -19.58 15.57 3.01
CA ASN A 58 -18.95 16.87 2.77
C ASN A 58 -17.46 16.78 2.36
N SER A 59 -16.92 15.57 2.28
CA SER A 59 -15.48 15.32 2.07
C SER A 59 -14.89 15.74 0.72
N PRO A 60 -15.62 15.84 -0.40
CA PRO A 60 -15.04 16.17 -1.69
C PRO A 60 -14.22 17.47 -1.71
N ASP A 61 -14.57 18.42 -0.82
CA ASP A 61 -13.90 19.73 -0.72
C ASP A 61 -12.69 19.74 0.23
N LEU A 62 -12.47 18.65 0.97
CA LEU A 62 -11.28 18.52 1.82
C LEU A 62 -10.03 18.32 0.97
N SER A 63 -8.88 18.82 1.46
CA SER A 63 -7.59 18.67 0.78
C SER A 63 -6.80 17.50 1.35
N PHE A 64 -6.21 16.71 0.44
CA PHE A 64 -5.24 15.69 0.79
C PHE A 64 -3.89 16.35 1.12
N SER A 65 -3.61 16.56 2.40
CA SER A 65 -2.42 17.27 2.88
C SER A 65 -1.53 16.48 3.84
N ARG A 66 -2.00 15.31 4.27
CA ARG A 66 -1.27 14.42 5.19
C ARG A 66 -1.49 12.98 4.83
N VAL A 67 -0.44 12.17 5.00
CA VAL A 67 -0.49 10.72 4.88
C VAL A 67 -0.63 10.12 6.28
N ASN A 68 -1.58 9.21 6.44
CA ASN A 68 -1.64 8.40 7.65
C ASN A 68 -0.60 7.28 7.54
N ASP A 69 0.34 7.23 8.47
CA ASP A 69 1.44 6.26 8.47
C ASP A 69 0.97 4.81 8.60
N ASP A 70 -0.18 4.59 9.21
CA ASP A 70 -0.76 3.26 9.42
C ASP A 70 -1.35 2.65 8.13
N ILE A 71 -1.64 3.48 7.13
CA ILE A 71 -2.27 3.02 5.90
C ILE A 71 -1.32 2.21 5.01
N VAL A 72 0.00 2.49 5.11
CA VAL A 72 1.05 1.72 4.42
C VAL A 72 1.76 0.85 5.44
N ASN A 73 1.10 -0.21 5.86
CA ASN A 73 1.64 -1.13 6.86
C ASN A 73 1.98 -2.48 6.22
N THR A 74 3.26 -2.87 6.29
CA THR A 74 3.71 -4.18 5.82
C THR A 74 3.42 -5.31 6.81
N LYS A 75 2.79 -4.98 7.95
CA LYS A 75 2.55 -5.92 9.07
C LYS A 75 3.86 -6.60 9.48
N ALA A 76 3.79 -7.77 10.11
CA ALA A 76 4.98 -8.56 10.45
C ALA A 76 5.65 -9.20 9.23
N ASN A 77 4.85 -9.49 8.19
CA ASN A 77 5.29 -10.20 6.98
C ASN A 77 4.66 -9.56 5.74
N LEU A 78 5.49 -9.23 4.77
CA LEU A 78 5.03 -8.80 3.45
C LEU A 78 4.68 -10.04 2.62
N ASN A 79 3.42 -10.46 2.65
CA ASN A 79 2.86 -11.44 1.73
C ASN A 79 2.19 -10.73 0.54
N PHE A 80 1.70 -11.49 -0.45
CA PHE A 80 1.08 -10.92 -1.64
C PHE A 80 -0.20 -10.15 -1.34
N ASP A 81 -1.00 -10.57 -0.35
CA ASP A 81 -2.19 -9.83 0.07
C ASP A 81 -1.83 -8.45 0.64
N VAL A 82 -0.82 -8.40 1.51
CA VAL A 82 -0.31 -7.12 2.06
C VAL A 82 0.30 -6.25 0.96
N PHE A 83 0.97 -6.84 -0.02
CA PHE A 83 1.49 -6.11 -1.17
C PHE A 83 0.35 -5.56 -2.03
N THR A 84 -0.72 -6.35 -2.23
CA THR A 84 -1.94 -5.93 -2.94
C THR A 84 -2.61 -4.74 -2.24
N ASP A 85 -2.71 -4.78 -0.90
CA ASP A 85 -3.24 -3.67 -0.11
C ASP A 85 -2.41 -2.39 -0.33
N ILE A 86 -1.08 -2.50 -0.37
CA ILE A 86 -0.20 -1.35 -0.61
C ILE A 86 -0.39 -0.80 -2.03
N CYS A 87 -0.49 -1.67 -3.05
CA CYS A 87 -0.80 -1.24 -4.41
C CYS A 87 -2.15 -0.52 -4.48
N LEU A 88 -3.18 -1.06 -3.82
CA LEU A 88 -4.50 -0.45 -3.74
C LEU A 88 -4.44 0.94 -3.10
N VAL A 89 -3.74 1.07 -1.97
CA VAL A 89 -3.56 2.36 -1.27
C VAL A 89 -2.89 3.40 -2.17
N CYS A 90 -1.92 2.97 -3.00
CA CYS A 90 -1.25 3.83 -3.98
C CYS A 90 -2.06 4.03 -5.27
N SER A 91 -3.21 3.36 -5.42
CA SER A 91 -4.00 3.35 -6.67
C SER A 91 -3.25 2.75 -7.87
N VAL A 92 -2.26 1.90 -7.61
CA VAL A 92 -1.46 1.20 -8.64
C VAL A 92 -2.13 -0.13 -8.99
N PRO A 93 -2.32 -0.44 -10.30
CA PRO A 93 -2.92 -1.70 -10.71
C PRO A 93 -2.09 -2.91 -10.28
N ILE A 94 -2.73 -3.88 -9.62
CA ILE A 94 -2.06 -5.11 -9.16
C ILE A 94 -1.71 -6.07 -10.29
N GLN A 95 -2.35 -5.96 -11.47
CA GLN A 95 -2.22 -6.89 -12.59
C GLN A 95 -0.78 -7.12 -13.01
N THR A 96 0.04 -6.08 -12.97
CA THR A 96 1.49 -6.15 -13.28
C THR A 96 2.25 -7.11 -12.35
N PHE A 97 1.71 -7.40 -11.17
CA PHE A 97 2.38 -8.16 -10.12
C PHE A 97 1.78 -9.53 -9.85
N VAL A 98 0.66 -9.89 -10.49
CA VAL A 98 -0.06 -11.16 -10.23
C VAL A 98 0.86 -12.38 -10.44
N GLU A 99 1.69 -12.37 -11.47
CA GLU A 99 2.64 -13.44 -11.75
C GLU A 99 3.74 -13.58 -10.68
N LYS A 100 3.95 -12.55 -9.85
CA LYS A 100 4.92 -12.54 -8.75
C LYS A 100 4.35 -13.04 -7.41
N ALA A 101 3.05 -13.38 -7.36
CA ALA A 101 2.39 -13.83 -6.12
C ALA A 101 3.12 -15.04 -5.50
N THR A 102 3.38 -16.07 -6.31
CA THR A 102 4.11 -17.27 -5.85
C THR A 102 5.52 -16.93 -5.38
N PHE A 103 6.22 -16.02 -6.06
CA PHE A 103 7.55 -15.58 -5.66
C PHE A 103 7.52 -14.90 -4.29
N ILE A 104 6.55 -14.02 -4.04
CA ILE A 104 6.43 -13.31 -2.77
C ILE A 104 6.08 -14.28 -1.63
N ASP A 105 5.04 -15.11 -1.80
CA ASP A 105 4.47 -15.90 -0.72
C ASP A 105 5.26 -17.18 -0.45
N VAL A 106 5.70 -17.87 -1.49
CA VAL A 106 6.34 -19.18 -1.35
C VAL A 106 7.87 -19.02 -1.27
N ILE A 107 8.44 -18.22 -2.18
CA ILE A 107 9.90 -18.16 -2.26
C ILE A 107 10.46 -17.20 -1.21
N LEU A 108 10.03 -15.94 -1.19
CA LEU A 108 10.57 -14.96 -0.24
C LEU A 108 10.08 -15.20 1.20
N LEU A 109 8.76 -15.25 1.40
CA LEU A 109 8.19 -15.27 2.74
C LEU A 109 8.44 -16.61 3.43
N LYS A 110 8.20 -17.74 2.77
CA LYS A 110 8.38 -19.07 3.35
C LYS A 110 9.86 -19.32 3.69
N ARG A 111 10.79 -19.04 2.76
CA ARG A 111 12.23 -19.21 3.03
C ARG A 111 12.71 -18.31 4.17
N ARG A 112 12.30 -17.05 4.20
CA ARG A 112 12.63 -16.13 5.29
C ARG A 112 12.13 -16.66 6.63
N ASN A 113 10.92 -17.20 6.69
CA ASN A 113 10.34 -17.73 7.91
C ASN A 113 11.08 -19.00 8.36
N SER A 114 11.39 -19.92 7.44
CA SER A 114 12.18 -21.12 7.76
C SER A 114 13.54 -20.76 8.37
N ILE A 115 14.25 -19.81 7.77
CA ILE A 115 15.54 -19.32 8.31
C ILE A 115 15.34 -18.67 9.68
N ALA A 116 14.31 -17.84 9.85
CA ALA A 116 14.05 -17.13 11.11
C ALA A 116 13.67 -18.09 12.26
N HIS A 117 13.06 -19.24 11.96
CA HIS A 117 12.70 -20.28 12.91
C HIS A 117 13.81 -21.33 13.12
N GLY A 118 14.96 -21.18 12.48
CA GLY A 118 16.09 -22.11 12.63
C GLY A 118 15.86 -23.47 11.98
N GLU A 119 14.95 -23.54 11.00
CA GLU A 119 14.77 -24.75 10.21
C GLU A 119 15.99 -24.95 9.29
N GLU A 120 16.43 -26.21 9.10
CA GLU A 120 17.49 -26.51 8.16
C GLU A 120 17.01 -26.20 6.72
N THR A 121 17.56 -25.14 6.15
CA THR A 121 17.27 -24.71 4.79
C THR A 121 18.57 -24.71 4.00
N PHE A 122 18.75 -25.70 3.15
CA PHE A 122 19.83 -25.68 2.18
C PHE A 122 19.51 -24.64 1.09
N ILE A 123 20.34 -23.61 1.00
CA ILE A 123 20.25 -22.58 -0.03
C ILE A 123 21.59 -22.60 -0.80
N SER A 124 21.53 -22.89 -2.07
CA SER A 124 22.71 -22.81 -2.94
C SER A 124 23.08 -21.35 -3.23
N ILE A 125 24.29 -21.13 -3.72
CA ILE A 125 24.73 -19.78 -4.13
C ILE A 125 23.89 -19.31 -5.32
N GLU A 126 23.58 -20.23 -6.24
CA GLU A 126 22.73 -19.98 -7.41
C GLU A 126 21.32 -19.55 -6.99
N ASP A 127 20.75 -20.20 -5.98
CA ASP A 127 19.45 -19.80 -5.39
C ASP A 127 19.49 -18.37 -4.83
N ILE A 128 20.58 -17.96 -4.21
CA ILE A 128 20.73 -16.60 -3.64
C ILE A 128 20.79 -15.57 -4.77
N ASP A 129 21.51 -15.84 -5.83
CA ASP A 129 21.64 -14.95 -6.99
C ASP A 129 20.29 -14.77 -7.69
N GLU A 130 19.53 -15.86 -7.88
CA GLU A 130 18.19 -15.82 -8.46
C GLU A 130 17.22 -15.01 -7.57
N LEU A 131 17.18 -15.32 -6.28
CA LEU A 131 16.35 -14.61 -5.29
C LEU A 131 16.67 -13.11 -5.26
N THR A 132 17.93 -12.76 -5.28
CA THR A 132 18.37 -11.37 -5.23
C THR A 132 17.96 -10.64 -6.51
N THR A 133 18.18 -11.25 -7.66
CA THR A 133 17.83 -10.69 -8.97
C THR A 133 16.32 -10.46 -9.09
N GLU A 134 15.52 -11.46 -8.75
CA GLU A 134 14.06 -11.36 -8.79
C GLU A 134 13.52 -10.34 -7.80
N THR A 135 14.09 -10.27 -6.59
CA THR A 135 13.70 -9.28 -5.57
C THR A 135 13.98 -7.86 -6.05
N ILE A 136 15.19 -7.61 -6.59
CA ILE A 136 15.57 -6.30 -7.13
C ILE A 136 14.68 -5.93 -8.31
N THR A 137 14.39 -6.88 -9.19
CA THR A 137 13.52 -6.68 -10.35
C THR A 137 12.13 -6.28 -9.91
N MET A 138 11.54 -6.97 -8.92
CA MET A 138 10.24 -6.62 -8.37
C MET A 138 10.23 -5.23 -7.72
N MET A 139 11.29 -4.89 -6.97
CA MET A 139 11.44 -3.56 -6.37
C MET A 139 11.48 -2.46 -7.44
N ARG A 140 12.18 -2.69 -8.55
CA ARG A 140 12.25 -1.76 -9.68
C ARG A 140 10.88 -1.60 -10.35
N ILE A 141 10.21 -2.71 -10.69
CA ILE A 141 8.87 -2.66 -11.30
C ILE A 141 7.90 -1.87 -10.42
N PHE A 142 7.94 -2.06 -9.10
CA PHE A 142 7.09 -1.29 -8.19
C PHE A 142 7.47 0.19 -8.14
N GLY A 143 8.76 0.52 -8.10
CA GLY A 143 9.24 1.90 -8.17
C GLY A 143 8.83 2.59 -9.47
N ASP A 144 9.06 1.93 -10.60
CA ASP A 144 8.70 2.44 -11.94
C ASP A 144 7.17 2.65 -12.05
N ALA A 145 6.37 1.75 -11.48
CA ALA A 145 4.91 1.91 -11.46
C ALA A 145 4.49 3.18 -10.70
N LEU A 146 5.11 3.47 -9.55
CA LEU A 146 4.84 4.69 -8.77
C LEU A 146 5.31 5.95 -9.51
N GLU A 147 6.50 5.92 -10.12
CA GLU A 147 7.06 7.04 -10.89
C GLU A 147 6.22 7.33 -12.12
N ASN A 148 5.80 6.31 -12.88
CA ASN A 148 4.91 6.45 -14.01
C ASN A 148 3.56 7.06 -13.59
N HIS A 149 3.01 6.61 -12.46
CA HIS A 149 1.77 7.14 -11.90
C HIS A 149 1.88 8.65 -11.56
N VAL A 150 3.05 9.07 -11.08
CA VAL A 150 3.33 10.51 -10.86
C VAL A 150 3.47 11.26 -12.19
N HIS A 151 4.23 10.69 -13.13
CA HIS A 151 4.54 11.35 -14.40
C HIS A 151 3.29 11.53 -15.26
N LEU A 152 2.48 10.49 -15.37
CA LEU A 152 1.22 10.48 -16.13
C LEU A 152 0.07 11.18 -15.39
N LYS A 153 0.25 11.48 -14.10
CA LYS A 153 -0.75 12.07 -13.20
C LYS A 153 -1.97 11.16 -12.99
N ASP A 154 -1.80 9.84 -13.06
CA ASP A 154 -2.88 8.85 -12.92
C ASP A 154 -3.50 8.84 -11.50
N TYR A 155 -2.89 9.55 -10.55
CA TYR A 155 -3.46 9.84 -9.25
C TYR A 155 -4.61 10.86 -9.29
N LYS A 156 -4.86 11.53 -10.42
CA LYS A 156 -5.97 12.48 -10.61
C LYS A 156 -7.20 11.79 -11.19
N VAL A 157 -8.34 12.46 -11.00
CA VAL A 157 -9.56 12.12 -11.76
C VAL A 157 -9.34 12.58 -13.20
N ALA A 158 -9.69 11.72 -14.15
CA ALA A 158 -9.70 12.06 -15.59
C ALA A 158 -10.80 13.08 -15.89
#